data_87252cdf4bc6e5d0b60db63258b145e0
#
_entry.id   87252cdf4bc6e5d0b60db63258b145e0
#
_cell.length_a   1.000
_cell.length_b   1.000
_cell.length_c   1.000
_cell.angle_alpha   90.00
_cell.angle_beta   90.00
_cell.angle_gamma   90.00
#
_symmetry.space_group_name_H-M   'P 1'
#
loop_
_entity.id
_entity.type
_entity.pdbx_description
1 polymer ?
#
loop_
_entity_poly.entity_id
_entity_poly.type
_entity_poly.pdbx_seq_one_letter_code
_entity_poly.pdbx_strand_id
1 'polypeptide(L)' 'MSKKKFHETKVGQFLSKTAPGILGTVGEVLPNNGVLGLVKNLIHKDPALPAEDKEKALKLLEQDMVEM' A
#
# COMPACT_ATOMS: atom_id res chain seq x y z
N MET A 1 -18.30 -10.67 -8.15
CA MET A 1 -17.79 -9.40 -7.68
C MET A 1 -16.34 -9.22 -8.05
N SER A 2 -16.01 -8.08 -8.61
CA SER A 2 -14.65 -7.82 -8.99
C SER A 2 -13.82 -7.44 -7.76
N LYS A 3 -12.60 -7.94 -7.69
CA LYS A 3 -11.69 -7.57 -6.64
C LYS A 3 -11.06 -6.22 -6.95
N LYS A 4 -10.81 -5.43 -5.93
CA LYS A 4 -10.15 -4.16 -6.09
C LYS A 4 -8.68 -4.37 -6.43
N LYS A 5 -8.15 -3.55 -7.33
CA LYS A 5 -6.71 -3.51 -7.56
C LYS A 5 -6.04 -2.84 -6.37
N PHE A 6 -4.73 -3.01 -6.25
CA PHE A 6 -4.03 -2.43 -5.10
C PHE A 6 -4.26 -0.93 -4.95
N HIS A 7 -4.24 -0.20 -6.06
CA HIS A 7 -4.41 1.27 -5.98
C HIS A 7 -5.80 1.68 -5.49
N GLU A 8 -6.76 0.76 -5.45
CA GLU A 8 -8.10 1.03 -4.95
C GLU A 8 -8.25 0.73 -3.46
N THR A 9 -7.26 0.10 -2.85
CA THR A 9 -7.28 -0.18 -1.42
C THR A 9 -7.04 1.09 -0.61
N LYS A 10 -7.29 1.01 0.70
CA LYS A 10 -7.07 2.17 1.57
C LYS A 10 -5.64 2.64 1.54
N VAL A 11 -4.70 1.70 1.67
CA VAL A 11 -3.28 2.04 1.64
C VAL A 11 -2.89 2.53 0.25
N GLY A 12 -3.45 1.93 -0.80
CA GLY A 12 -3.18 2.36 -2.17
C GLY A 12 -3.59 3.79 -2.42
N GLN A 13 -4.78 4.16 -1.95
CA GLN A 13 -5.25 5.53 -2.10
C GLN A 13 -4.38 6.51 -1.34
N PHE A 14 -3.93 6.13 -0.15
CA PHE A 14 -3.01 6.97 0.62
C PHE A 14 -1.68 7.13 -0.11
N LEU A 15 -1.12 6.05 -0.61
CA LEU A 15 0.17 6.08 -1.30
C LEU A 15 0.12 6.83 -2.62
N SER A 16 -1.04 6.89 -3.26
CA SER A 16 -1.18 7.66 -4.49
C SER A 16 -0.87 9.14 -4.27
N LYS A 17 -1.04 9.60 -3.04
CA LYS A 17 -0.77 10.99 -2.69
C LYS A 17 0.62 11.18 -2.07
N THR A 18 1.11 10.17 -1.34
CA THR A 18 2.34 10.31 -0.56
C THR A 18 3.54 9.64 -1.19
N ALA A 19 3.34 8.54 -1.89
CA ALA A 19 4.44 7.78 -2.49
C ALA A 19 3.98 7.12 -3.79
N PRO A 20 3.71 7.92 -4.84
CA PRO A 20 3.19 7.38 -6.10
C PRO A 20 4.16 6.39 -6.78
N GLY A 21 5.44 6.43 -6.43
CA GLY A 21 6.41 5.47 -6.97
C GLY A 21 6.09 4.03 -6.55
N ILE A 22 5.65 3.84 -5.31
CA ILE A 22 5.24 2.51 -4.84
C ILE A 22 4.02 2.05 -5.62
N LEU A 23 3.06 2.95 -5.78
CA LEU A 23 1.83 2.64 -6.49
C LEU A 23 2.11 2.30 -7.96
N GLY A 24 3.07 2.99 -8.56
CA GLY A 24 3.48 2.68 -9.93
C GLY A 24 4.03 1.27 -10.07
N THR A 25 4.63 0.74 -9.00
CA THR A 25 5.18 -0.61 -9.01
C THR A 25 4.10 -1.68 -8.85
N VAL A 26 3.13 -1.46 -7.97
CA VAL A 26 2.18 -2.50 -7.58
C VAL A 26 0.70 -2.13 -7.79
N GLY A 27 0.42 -0.95 -8.32
CA GLY A 27 -0.96 -0.44 -8.38
C GLY A 27 -1.94 -1.26 -9.19
N GLU A 28 -1.47 -1.98 -10.19
CA GLU A 28 -2.32 -2.78 -11.06
C GLU A 28 -2.44 -4.24 -10.61
N VAL A 29 -1.66 -4.64 -9.62
CA VAL A 29 -1.68 -6.00 -9.10
C VAL A 29 -2.81 -6.14 -8.10
N LEU A 30 -3.48 -7.29 -8.10
CA LEU A 30 -4.49 -7.57 -7.09
C LEU A 30 -3.83 -7.78 -5.74
N PRO A 31 -4.38 -7.18 -4.67
CA PRO A 31 -3.77 -7.35 -3.36
C PRO A 31 -3.90 -8.78 -2.87
N ASN A 32 -2.80 -9.31 -2.33
CA ASN A 32 -2.77 -10.59 -1.66
C ASN A 32 -1.65 -10.55 -0.62
N ASN A 33 -1.51 -11.62 0.16
CA ASN A 33 -0.53 -11.62 1.25
C ASN A 33 0.89 -11.34 0.75
N GLY A 34 1.26 -11.89 -0.40
CA GLY A 34 2.60 -11.66 -0.96
C GLY A 34 2.80 -10.22 -1.39
N VAL A 35 1.80 -9.66 -2.08
CA VAL A 35 1.86 -8.28 -2.53
C VAL A 35 1.89 -7.31 -1.35
N LEU A 36 1.06 -7.55 -0.35
CA LEU A 36 1.02 -6.66 0.82
C LEU A 36 2.30 -6.73 1.63
N GLY A 37 2.96 -7.89 1.69
CA GLY A 37 4.26 -8.01 2.30
C GLY A 37 5.32 -7.22 1.57
N LEU A 38 5.27 -7.25 0.23
CA LEU A 38 6.17 -6.45 -0.60
C LEU A 38 5.94 -4.96 -0.37
N VAL A 39 4.68 -4.54 -0.32
CA VAL A 39 4.33 -3.14 -0.07
C VAL A 39 4.85 -2.69 1.29
N LYS A 40 4.74 -3.53 2.29
CA LYS A 40 5.27 -3.21 3.62
C LYS A 40 6.76 -2.90 3.55
N ASN A 41 7.52 -3.72 2.84
CA ASN A 41 8.94 -3.46 2.65
C ASN A 41 9.21 -2.17 1.89
N LEU A 42 8.43 -1.91 0.84
CA LEU A 42 8.59 -0.69 0.06
C LEU A 42 8.32 0.55 0.91
N ILE A 43 7.31 0.49 1.76
CA ILE A 43 6.99 1.59 2.66
C ILE A 43 8.15 1.85 3.63
N HIS A 44 8.70 0.79 4.22
CA HIS A 44 9.82 0.94 5.15
C HIS A 44 11.06 1.53 4.50
N LYS A 45 11.30 1.19 3.24
CA LYS A 45 12.50 1.62 2.54
C LYS A 45 12.35 2.94 1.80
N ASP A 46 11.15 3.45 1.67
CA ASP A 46 10.91 4.65 0.88
C ASP A 46 11.50 5.88 1.56
N PRO A 47 12.48 6.56 0.93
CA PRO A 47 13.09 7.73 1.55
C PRO A 47 12.22 8.98 1.49
N ALA A 48 11.20 8.97 0.63
CA ALA A 48 10.31 10.11 0.48
C ALA A 48 9.23 10.19 1.54
N LEU A 49 8.98 9.08 2.26
CA LEU A 49 7.94 9.04 3.27
C LEU A 49 8.48 9.42 4.65
N PRO A 50 7.92 10.47 5.29
CA PRO A 50 8.22 10.74 6.68
C PRO A 50 7.79 9.60 7.59
N ALA A 51 8.35 9.53 8.80
CA ALA A 51 8.02 8.47 9.73
C ALA A 51 6.52 8.41 10.04
N GLU A 52 5.88 9.56 10.16
CA GLU A 52 4.45 9.64 10.43
C GLU A 52 3.63 9.01 9.31
N ASP A 53 4.02 9.29 8.07
CA ASP A 53 3.31 8.73 6.91
C ASP A 53 3.56 7.24 6.77
N LYS A 54 4.76 6.77 7.08
CA LYS A 54 5.05 5.35 7.08
C LYS A 54 4.17 4.61 8.06
N GLU A 55 4.03 5.15 9.26
CA GLU A 55 3.20 4.55 10.30
C GLU A 55 1.75 4.51 9.88
N LYS A 56 1.25 5.60 9.32
CA LYS A 56 -0.13 5.66 8.84
C LYS A 56 -0.37 4.67 7.70
N ALA A 57 0.57 4.59 6.77
CA ALA A 57 0.46 3.66 5.66
C ALA A 57 0.42 2.22 6.15
N LEU A 58 1.24 1.88 7.14
CA LEU A 58 1.25 0.53 7.69
C LEU A 58 -0.05 0.18 8.39
N LYS A 59 -0.66 1.14 9.08
CA LYS A 59 -1.97 0.93 9.71
C LYS A 59 -3.05 0.66 8.67
N LEU A 60 -3.05 1.44 7.59
CA LEU A 60 -4.00 1.23 6.50
C LEU A 60 -3.78 -0.12 5.83
N LEU A 61 -2.52 -0.50 5.68
CA LEU A 61 -2.17 -1.78 5.09
C LEU A 61 -2.72 -2.94 5.94
N GLU A 62 -2.59 -2.84 7.26
CA GLU A 62 -3.14 -3.85 8.16
C GLU A 62 -4.65 -3.94 8.03
N GLN A 63 -5.34 -2.82 7.91
CA GLN A 63 -6.78 -2.81 7.72
C GLN A 63 -7.17 -3.49 6.42
N ASP A 64 -6.43 -3.23 5.36
CA ASP A 64 -6.68 -3.88 4.08
C ASP A 64 -6.47 -5.38 4.17
N MET A 65 -5.46 -5.83 4.92
CA MET A 65 -5.20 -7.24 5.10
C MET A 65 -6.33 -7.94 5.85
N VAL A 66 -6.90 -7.27 6.85
CA VAL A 66 -8.01 -7.82 7.60
C VAL A 66 -9.27 -7.95 6.73
N GLU A 67 -9.47 -6.99 5.85
CA GLU A 67 -10.65 -6.98 4.98
C GLU A 67 -10.57 -8.00 3.84
N MET A 68 -9.39 -8.53 3.58
CA MET A 68 -9.23 -9.58 2.57
C MET A 68 -9.70 -10.92 3.12
#